data_c36076ac46f425a72ced1279cf45c974
#
_entry.id   c36076ac46f425a72ced1279cf45c974
#
_cell.length_a   1.000
_cell.length_b   1.000
_cell.length_c   1.000
_cell.angle_alpha   90.00
_cell.angle_beta   90.00
_cell.angle_gamma   90.00
#
_symmetry.space_group_name_H-M   'P 1'
#
loop_
_entity.id
_entity.type
_entity.pdbx_description
1 polymer ?
#
loop_
_entity_poly.entity_id
_entity_poly.type
_entity_poly.pdbx_seq_one_letter_code
_entity_poly.pdbx_strand_id
1 'polypeptide(L)'
;MRLNLKATNVTLSPEIKEYLEKRLQSLDKLISLEDPTVILDVELGRSTNRHQNGDVFFAEITIHRGKEVFRSVSNRPDLQSAIDDMRDEIAGELSARKGKLKVLSRRSGQVAKMLLKGGYDSLGYLGRPARAGWRYLKNLRWGRK
;
A
#
# COMPACT_ATOMS: atom_id res chain seq x y z
N MET A 1 16.11 -9.15 -0.48
CA MET A 1 14.98 -10.10 -0.55
C MET A 1 15.44 -11.54 -0.37
N ARG A 2 14.52 -12.40 0.06
CA ARG A 2 14.70 -13.85 0.03
C ARG A 2 13.72 -14.44 -0.96
N LEU A 3 14.20 -15.20 -1.94
CA LEU A 3 13.36 -15.92 -2.91
C LEU A 3 13.40 -17.42 -2.57
N ASN A 4 12.23 -17.98 -2.31
CA ASN A 4 12.00 -19.41 -2.16
C ASN A 4 11.25 -19.89 -3.41
N LEU A 5 11.85 -20.79 -4.18
CA LEU A 5 11.26 -21.35 -5.39
C LEU A 5 10.96 -22.83 -5.19
N LYS A 6 9.69 -23.20 -5.40
CA LYS A 6 9.23 -24.58 -5.36
C LYS A 6 8.72 -25.01 -6.73
N ALA A 7 9.02 -26.24 -7.12
CA ALA A 7 8.52 -26.88 -8.34
C ALA A 7 7.63 -28.08 -7.97
N THR A 8 6.42 -28.12 -8.54
CA THR A 8 5.42 -29.18 -8.28
C THR A 8 5.03 -29.85 -9.58
N ASN A 9 5.34 -31.15 -9.72
CA ASN A 9 5.05 -31.97 -10.91
C ASN A 9 5.62 -31.39 -12.23
N VAL A 10 6.73 -30.64 -12.13
CA VAL A 10 7.43 -30.05 -13.28
C VAL A 10 8.92 -29.94 -12.99
N THR A 11 9.75 -30.16 -14.02
CA THR A 11 11.18 -29.86 -13.93
C THR A 11 11.42 -28.47 -14.49
N LEU A 12 12.00 -27.58 -13.68
CA LEU A 12 12.29 -26.21 -14.09
C LEU A 12 13.64 -26.18 -14.82
N SER A 13 13.60 -25.86 -16.11
CA SER A 13 14.81 -25.63 -16.89
C SER A 13 15.52 -24.34 -16.46
N PRO A 14 16.83 -24.19 -16.74
CA PRO A 14 17.55 -22.93 -16.46
C PRO A 14 16.88 -21.71 -17.11
N GLU A 15 16.34 -21.84 -18.31
CA GLU A 15 15.67 -20.80 -19.06
C GLU A 15 14.40 -20.30 -18.34
N ILE A 16 13.60 -21.21 -17.77
CA ILE A 16 12.40 -20.86 -17.00
C ILE A 16 12.77 -20.13 -15.71
N LYS A 17 13.85 -20.54 -15.05
CA LYS A 17 14.34 -19.85 -13.84
C LYS A 17 14.80 -18.43 -14.17
N GLU A 18 15.60 -18.26 -15.22
CA GLU A 18 16.04 -16.94 -15.69
C GLU A 18 14.85 -16.06 -16.10
N TYR A 19 13.87 -16.65 -16.80
CA TYR A 19 12.64 -15.96 -17.18
C TYR A 19 11.88 -15.44 -15.95
N LEU A 20 11.68 -16.31 -14.96
CA LEU A 20 11.04 -15.95 -13.70
C LEU A 20 11.79 -14.81 -13.00
N GLU A 21 13.11 -14.90 -12.88
CA GLU A 21 13.92 -13.87 -12.24
C GLU A 21 13.77 -12.51 -12.92
N LYS A 22 13.80 -12.45 -14.24
CA LYS A 22 13.56 -11.22 -15.02
C LYS A 22 12.18 -10.63 -14.74
N ARG A 23 11.15 -11.49 -14.65
CA ARG A 23 9.79 -11.04 -14.34
C ARG A 23 9.68 -10.51 -12.92
N LEU A 24 10.29 -11.18 -11.94
CA LEU A 24 10.30 -10.72 -10.55
C LEU A 24 11.09 -9.41 -10.38
N GLN A 25 12.22 -9.23 -11.07
CA GLN A 25 12.98 -7.97 -11.03
C GLN A 25 12.15 -6.76 -11.47
N SER A 26 11.18 -6.95 -12.36
CA SER A 26 10.26 -5.88 -12.77
C SER A 26 9.38 -5.34 -11.64
N LEU A 27 9.22 -6.10 -10.54
CA LEU A 27 8.46 -5.69 -9.35
C LEU A 27 9.24 -4.74 -8.43
N ASP A 28 10.55 -4.55 -8.65
CA ASP A 28 11.41 -3.72 -7.79
C ASP A 28 10.89 -2.27 -7.64
N LYS A 29 10.28 -1.73 -8.68
CA LYS A 29 9.65 -0.40 -8.65
C LYS A 29 8.45 -0.30 -7.70
N LEU A 30 7.82 -1.42 -7.38
CA LEU A 30 6.61 -1.50 -6.56
C LEU A 30 6.93 -1.93 -5.13
N ILE A 31 7.89 -2.83 -4.99
CA ILE A 31 8.37 -3.37 -3.73
C ILE A 31 9.90 -3.39 -3.79
N SER A 32 10.58 -2.80 -2.80
CA SER A 32 12.04 -2.79 -2.76
C SER A 32 12.57 -4.20 -2.58
N LEU A 33 13.12 -4.79 -3.65
CA LEU A 33 13.69 -6.14 -3.60
C LEU A 33 15.01 -6.18 -2.83
N GLU A 34 15.65 -5.05 -2.59
CA GLU A 34 16.85 -4.93 -1.74
C GLU A 34 16.52 -5.06 -0.25
N ASP A 35 15.26 -4.86 0.14
CA ASP A 35 14.84 -4.97 1.53
C ASP A 35 14.94 -6.43 2.01
N PRO A 36 15.78 -6.73 3.03
CA PRO A 36 15.95 -8.10 3.53
C PRO A 36 14.71 -8.66 4.22
N THR A 37 13.75 -7.80 4.60
CA THR A 37 12.49 -8.22 5.21
C THR A 37 11.46 -8.72 4.20
N VAL A 38 11.72 -8.51 2.90
CA VAL A 38 10.85 -8.98 1.82
C VAL A 38 11.17 -10.43 1.50
N ILE A 39 10.17 -11.28 1.60
CA ILE A 39 10.23 -12.71 1.27
C ILE A 39 9.26 -12.97 0.13
N LEU A 40 9.76 -13.61 -0.92
CA LEU A 40 8.98 -14.07 -2.08
C LEU A 40 8.95 -15.59 -2.06
N ASP A 41 7.77 -16.17 -1.85
CA ASP A 41 7.53 -17.60 -1.99
C ASP A 41 6.86 -17.82 -3.36
N VAL A 42 7.53 -18.51 -4.26
CA VAL A 42 7.03 -18.78 -5.62
C VAL A 42 6.89 -20.29 -5.79
N GLU A 43 5.74 -20.73 -6.25
CA GLU A 43 5.50 -22.11 -6.65
C GLU A 43 5.10 -22.16 -8.12
N LEU A 44 5.84 -22.96 -8.89
CA LEU A 44 5.57 -23.24 -10.30
C LEU A 44 5.25 -24.73 -10.44
N GLY A 45 4.20 -25.03 -11.18
CA GLY A 45 3.85 -26.45 -11.28
C GLY A 45 2.91 -26.78 -12.41
N ARG A 46 2.63 -28.09 -12.48
CA ARG A 46 1.64 -28.66 -13.36
C ARG A 46 0.52 -29.26 -12.51
N SER A 47 -0.70 -28.85 -12.78
CA SER A 47 -1.88 -29.42 -12.13
C SER A 47 -2.08 -30.86 -12.56
N THR A 48 -2.38 -31.74 -11.59
CA THR A 48 -2.75 -33.15 -11.87
C THR A 48 -4.24 -33.29 -12.20
N ASN A 49 -5.04 -32.27 -11.88
CA ASN A 49 -6.44 -32.27 -12.23
C ASN A 49 -6.60 -32.07 -13.74
N ARG A 50 -7.39 -32.93 -14.38
CA ARG A 50 -7.76 -32.80 -15.79
C ARG A 50 -8.70 -31.60 -15.92
N HIS A 51 -8.13 -30.41 -16.13
CA HIS A 51 -8.92 -29.24 -16.45
C HIS A 51 -9.49 -29.41 -17.86
N GLN A 52 -10.79 -29.30 -18.00
CA GLN A 52 -11.49 -29.37 -19.29
C GLN A 52 -11.09 -28.23 -20.24
N ASN A 53 -10.38 -27.20 -19.74
CA ASN A 53 -10.00 -26.00 -20.50
C ASN A 53 -8.51 -25.96 -20.91
N GLY A 54 -7.75 -27.04 -20.72
CA GLY A 54 -6.33 -27.09 -21.19
C GLY A 54 -5.32 -26.33 -20.32
N ASP A 55 -5.74 -25.60 -19.27
CA ASP A 55 -4.86 -24.87 -18.36
C ASP A 55 -4.23 -25.85 -17.36
N VAL A 56 -3.07 -26.38 -17.73
CA VAL A 56 -2.38 -27.45 -16.98
C VAL A 56 -1.22 -26.95 -16.13
N PHE A 57 -0.70 -25.75 -16.41
CA PHE A 57 0.37 -25.14 -15.65
C PHE A 57 -0.14 -24.06 -14.72
N PHE A 58 0.47 -23.94 -13.55
CA PHE A 58 0.17 -22.87 -12.61
C PHE A 58 1.45 -22.18 -12.15
N ALA A 59 1.29 -20.90 -11.82
CA ALA A 59 2.28 -20.10 -11.15
C ALA A 59 1.60 -19.40 -9.96
N GLU A 60 2.19 -19.52 -8.79
CA GLU A 60 1.75 -18.87 -7.57
C GLU A 60 2.89 -18.03 -7.00
N ILE A 61 2.59 -16.84 -6.51
CA ILE A 61 3.50 -16.02 -5.75
C ILE A 61 2.83 -15.53 -4.47
N THR A 62 3.55 -15.64 -3.36
CA THR A 62 3.20 -14.98 -2.11
C THR A 62 4.34 -14.06 -1.70
N ILE A 63 4.04 -12.80 -1.50
CA ILE A 63 5.00 -11.77 -1.09
C ILE A 63 4.69 -11.37 0.34
N HIS A 64 5.64 -11.59 1.25
CA HIS A 64 5.59 -11.12 2.62
C HIS A 64 6.42 -9.85 2.75
N ARG A 65 5.80 -8.77 3.24
CA ARG A 65 6.44 -7.49 3.53
C ARG A 65 6.01 -6.98 4.91
N GLY A 66 6.78 -7.27 5.92
CA GLY A 66 6.41 -6.97 7.30
C GLY A 66 5.10 -7.67 7.71
N LYS A 67 4.03 -6.90 7.94
CA LYS A 67 2.69 -7.43 8.27
C LYS A 67 1.78 -7.61 7.06
N GLU A 68 2.22 -7.17 5.89
CA GLU A 68 1.44 -7.26 4.65
C GLU A 68 1.78 -8.55 3.91
N VAL A 69 0.76 -9.19 3.38
CA VAL A 69 0.88 -10.39 2.54
C VAL A 69 0.10 -10.14 1.26
N PHE A 70 0.73 -10.38 0.13
CA PHE A 70 0.13 -10.30 -1.21
C PHE A 70 0.25 -11.65 -1.86
N ARG A 71 -0.80 -12.10 -2.56
CA ARG A 71 -0.82 -13.41 -3.20
C ARG A 71 -1.50 -13.34 -4.55
N SER A 72 -0.89 -13.99 -5.56
CA SER A 72 -1.49 -14.20 -6.87
C SER A 72 -1.28 -15.63 -7.32
N VAL A 73 -2.27 -16.19 -8.03
CA VAL A 73 -2.25 -17.54 -8.59
C VAL A 73 -2.81 -17.48 -10.00
N SER A 74 -2.03 -17.92 -10.98
CA SER A 74 -2.46 -17.99 -12.37
C SER A 74 -2.37 -19.41 -12.93
N ASN A 75 -3.36 -19.80 -13.73
CA ASN A 75 -3.39 -21.08 -14.45
C ASN A 75 -3.42 -20.81 -15.95
N ARG A 76 -2.52 -21.41 -16.73
CA ARG A 76 -2.40 -21.21 -18.18
C ARG A 76 -1.99 -22.49 -18.89
N PRO A 77 -2.14 -22.56 -20.24
CA PRO A 77 -1.73 -23.72 -21.03
C PRO A 77 -0.21 -23.93 -21.01
N ASP A 78 0.59 -22.91 -20.76
CA ASP A 78 2.04 -22.96 -20.64
C ASP A 78 2.56 -22.21 -19.43
N LEU A 79 3.79 -22.57 -18.99
CA LEU A 79 4.37 -22.05 -17.76
C LEU A 79 4.80 -20.59 -17.87
N GLN A 80 5.24 -20.13 -19.05
CA GLN A 80 5.65 -18.73 -19.26
C GLN A 80 4.46 -17.79 -19.14
N SER A 81 3.35 -18.13 -19.81
CA SER A 81 2.10 -17.37 -19.70
C SER A 81 1.56 -17.34 -18.26
N ALA A 82 1.68 -18.47 -17.52
CA ALA A 82 1.29 -18.50 -16.11
C ALA A 82 2.15 -17.56 -15.25
N ILE A 83 3.47 -17.51 -15.50
CA ILE A 83 4.39 -16.58 -14.81
C ILE A 83 4.06 -15.12 -15.14
N ASP A 84 3.76 -14.82 -16.40
CA ASP A 84 3.42 -13.47 -16.83
C ASP A 84 2.16 -12.95 -16.15
N ASP A 85 1.10 -13.73 -16.18
CA ASP A 85 -0.16 -13.35 -15.57
C ASP A 85 -0.05 -13.23 -14.04
N MET A 86 0.59 -14.20 -13.38
CA MET A 86 0.89 -14.14 -11.95
C MET A 86 1.61 -12.83 -11.61
N ARG A 87 2.62 -12.45 -12.40
CA ARG A 87 3.39 -11.21 -12.20
C ARG A 87 2.53 -9.98 -12.42
N ASP A 88 1.68 -9.95 -13.44
CA ASP A 88 0.84 -8.80 -13.74
C ASP A 88 -0.25 -8.60 -12.67
N GLU A 89 -0.86 -9.66 -12.20
CA GLU A 89 -1.83 -9.61 -11.11
C GLU A 89 -1.20 -9.08 -9.81
N ILE A 90 -0.06 -9.64 -9.40
CA ILE A 90 0.62 -9.19 -8.17
C ILE A 90 1.10 -7.74 -8.29
N ALA A 91 1.57 -7.31 -9.48
CA ALA A 91 1.94 -5.93 -9.75
C ALA A 91 0.74 -4.97 -9.62
N GLY A 92 -0.42 -5.40 -10.10
CA GLY A 92 -1.69 -4.67 -9.94
C GLY A 92 -2.07 -4.49 -8.47
N GLU A 93 -1.99 -5.55 -7.68
CA GLU A 93 -2.29 -5.52 -6.24
C GLU A 93 -1.34 -4.60 -5.47
N LEU A 94 -0.03 -4.72 -5.70
CA LEU A 94 1.00 -3.87 -5.09
C LEU A 94 0.79 -2.39 -5.45
N SER A 95 0.46 -2.10 -6.72
CA SER A 95 0.20 -0.74 -7.19
C SER A 95 -1.04 -0.13 -6.55
N ALA A 96 -2.13 -0.90 -6.46
CA ALA A 96 -3.36 -0.48 -5.81
C ALA A 96 -3.14 -0.14 -4.33
N ARG A 97 -2.33 -0.96 -3.64
CA ARG A 97 -1.97 -0.72 -2.24
C ARG A 97 -1.14 0.55 -2.06
N LYS A 98 -0.11 0.73 -2.91
CA LYS A 98 0.72 1.95 -2.92
C LYS A 98 -0.12 3.21 -3.19
N GLY A 99 -1.09 3.13 -4.09
CA GLY A 99 -2.04 4.21 -4.37
C GLY A 99 -2.90 4.56 -3.17
N LYS A 100 -3.48 3.58 -2.47
CA LYS A 100 -4.29 3.79 -1.26
C LYS A 100 -3.50 4.48 -0.15
N LEU A 101 -2.26 4.06 0.10
CA LEU A 101 -1.38 4.69 1.09
C LEU A 101 -1.07 6.14 0.76
N LYS A 102 -0.82 6.45 -0.53
CA LYS A 102 -0.56 7.82 -0.98
C LYS A 102 -1.78 8.74 -0.81
N VAL A 103 -2.99 8.24 -1.07
CA VAL A 103 -4.24 9.00 -0.85
C VAL A 103 -4.46 9.23 0.64
N LEU A 104 -4.24 8.22 1.49
CA LEU A 104 -4.41 8.33 2.93
C LEU A 104 -3.43 9.34 3.55
N SER A 105 -2.16 9.32 3.14
CA SER A 105 -1.15 10.28 3.60
C SER A 105 -1.46 11.71 3.17
N ARG A 106 -2.02 11.93 1.97
CA ARG A 106 -2.47 13.25 1.53
C ARG A 106 -3.65 13.76 2.35
N ARG A 107 -4.62 12.89 2.64
CA ARG A 107 -5.80 13.26 3.46
C ARG A 107 -5.42 13.60 4.89
N SER A 108 -4.53 12.82 5.52
CA SER A 108 -4.04 13.10 6.87
C SER A 108 -3.26 14.41 6.94
N GLY A 109 -2.45 14.72 5.93
CA GLY A 109 -1.75 16.01 5.83
C GLY A 109 -2.70 17.21 5.67
N GLN A 110 -3.80 17.06 4.93
CA GLN A 110 -4.83 18.10 4.80
C GLN A 110 -5.59 18.32 6.11
N VAL A 111 -5.97 17.26 6.81
CA VAL A 111 -6.64 17.35 8.12
C VAL A 111 -5.73 18.00 9.15
N ALA A 112 -4.46 17.61 9.23
CA ALA A 112 -3.49 18.24 10.12
C ALA A 112 -3.34 19.74 9.83
N LYS A 113 -3.25 20.11 8.53
CA LYS A 113 -3.16 21.51 8.10
C LYS A 113 -4.40 22.31 8.42
N MET A 114 -5.58 21.69 8.34
CA MET A 114 -6.88 22.30 8.69
C MET A 114 -7.02 22.52 10.20
N LEU A 115 -6.57 21.54 11.02
CA LEU A 115 -6.56 21.66 12.47
C LEU A 115 -5.59 22.74 12.96
N LEU A 116 -4.40 22.82 12.36
CA LEU A 116 -3.44 23.88 12.68
C LEU A 116 -3.95 25.25 12.28
N LYS A 117 -4.61 25.39 11.11
CA LYS A 117 -5.15 26.66 10.64
C LYS A 117 -6.38 27.11 11.47
N GLY A 118 -7.27 26.17 11.81
CA GLY A 118 -8.41 26.46 12.69
C GLY A 118 -8.03 26.78 14.14
N GLY A 119 -6.91 26.22 14.63
CA GLY A 119 -6.39 26.53 15.96
C GLY A 119 -5.84 27.96 16.09
N TYR A 120 -5.25 28.51 15.05
CA TYR A 120 -4.77 29.90 15.05
C TYR A 120 -5.91 30.92 14.96
N ASP A 121 -6.96 30.61 14.22
CA ASP A 121 -8.13 31.49 14.11
C ASP A 121 -8.95 31.55 15.42
N SER A 122 -9.03 30.44 16.17
CA SER A 122 -9.70 30.40 17.47
C SER A 122 -8.90 31.08 18.59
N LEU A 123 -7.56 31.06 18.55
CA LEU A 123 -6.72 31.82 19.48
C LEU A 123 -6.76 33.33 19.21
N GLY A 124 -7.01 33.75 17.97
CA GLY A 124 -7.19 35.16 17.62
C GLY A 124 -8.45 35.78 18.21
N TYR A 125 -9.49 34.99 18.52
CA TYR A 125 -10.73 35.47 19.17
C TYR A 125 -10.58 35.62 20.67
N LEU A 126 -9.65 34.94 21.34
CA LEU A 126 -9.39 35.06 22.77
C LEU A 126 -8.52 36.28 23.14
N GLY A 127 -7.90 36.95 22.14
CA GLY A 127 -6.97 38.05 22.33
C GLY A 127 -7.55 39.46 22.20
N ARG A 128 -8.87 39.64 22.01
CA ARG A 128 -9.48 40.97 22.05
C ARG A 128 -10.08 41.21 23.44
N PRO A 129 -9.42 41.97 24.33
CA PRO A 129 -10.10 42.43 25.55
C PRO A 129 -11.25 43.33 25.10
N ALA A 130 -12.47 43.00 25.57
CA ALA A 130 -13.65 43.77 25.35
C ALA A 130 -13.48 45.16 25.99
N ARG A 131 -13.03 46.14 25.18
CA ARG A 131 -12.90 47.54 25.58
C ARG A 131 -14.28 48.21 25.78
N ALA A 132 -15.37 47.47 25.78
CA ALA A 132 -16.72 48.01 25.90
C ALA A 132 -17.24 48.12 27.34
N GLY A 133 -16.56 47.62 28.37
CA GLY A 133 -17.04 47.61 29.76
C GLY A 133 -16.72 48.84 30.59
N TRP A 134 -15.81 49.71 30.17
CA TRP A 134 -15.32 50.81 31.01
C TRP A 134 -16.12 52.13 30.86
N ARG A 135 -17.06 52.23 29.93
CA ARG A 135 -17.87 53.41 29.75
C ARG A 135 -19.07 53.49 30.70
N TYR A 136 -19.50 52.38 31.28
CA TYR A 136 -20.69 52.35 32.16
C TYR A 136 -20.41 52.65 33.63
N LEU A 137 -19.16 52.59 34.11
CA LEU A 137 -18.83 52.79 35.51
C LEU A 137 -18.55 54.28 35.86
N LYS A 138 -18.52 55.18 34.89
CA LYS A 138 -18.24 56.63 35.15
C LYS A 138 -19.46 57.45 35.56
N ASN A 139 -20.69 56.88 35.54
CA ASN A 139 -21.92 57.67 35.85
C ASN A 139 -22.62 57.28 37.17
N LEU A 140 -22.01 56.49 38.01
CA LEU A 140 -22.47 56.28 39.36
C LEU A 140 -21.97 57.41 40.27
N ARG A 141 -22.61 58.56 40.21
CA ARG A 141 -22.47 59.64 41.20
C ARG A 141 -23.02 59.14 42.51
N TRP A 142 -22.21 58.94 43.50
CA TRP A 142 -22.58 58.77 44.88
C TRP A 142 -23.16 60.08 45.37
N GLY A 143 -24.51 60.12 45.61
CA GLY A 143 -25.14 61.17 46.32
C GLY A 143 -24.80 61.05 47.82
N ARG A 144 -24.15 62.10 48.35
CA ARG A 144 -23.91 62.30 49.76
C ARG A 144 -25.22 62.93 50.39
N LYS A 145 -25.81 62.32 51.37
CA LYS A 145 -26.37 62.93 52.53
C LYS A 145 -26.08 62.05 53.72
#